data_26ac91424612057a0450670bd03c80a1
#
_entry.id   26ac91424612057a0450670bd03c80a1
#
_cell.length_a   1.000
_cell.length_b   1.000
_cell.length_c   1.000
_cell.angle_alpha   90.00
_cell.angle_beta   90.00
_cell.angle_gamma   90.00
#
_symmetry.space_group_name_H-M   'P 1'
#
loop_
_entity.id
_entity.type
_entity.pdbx_description
1 polymer ?
#
loop_
_entity_poly.entity_id
_entity_poly.type
_entity_poly.pdbx_seq_one_letter_code
_entity_poly.pdbx_strand_id
1 'polypeptide(L)'
;MEEKRYLKWYNKVGYGSGDVAGNVVYAFLSTFVMLYLTNTVGLNPGIVGTLIAVSKLFDGVTDIFFGSMIDKTKTKMGKAKPWMLYGYIGCAVTLIGVFAIPESLGQTAQYAWFFIAYSLLNAVFYTANNIAYSALTALITKNSKERVEMGSYRFIFAFSTSLLIQSVTIKFVEIMGGGAAGWRIVAIIYAIIGLIINTVSALSVKELPEEVLNEDASSAVDEKYSLIEAAKLLFSNRFYIMICVTYILQQIYSAMLSIDRKSTRLNSSHPSSSRMPSSA
;
A
#
# COMPACT_ATOMS: atom_id res chain seq x y z
N MET A 1 -4.18 -37.09 -1.94
CA MET A 1 -5.29 -36.59 -2.76
C MET A 1 -4.87 -35.30 -3.40
N GLU A 2 -5.06 -35.13 -4.70
CA GLU A 2 -4.82 -33.82 -5.33
C GLU A 2 -5.94 -32.88 -4.88
N GLU A 3 -5.56 -31.75 -4.26
CA GLU A 3 -6.52 -30.72 -3.88
C GLU A 3 -7.19 -30.15 -5.15
N LYS A 4 -8.49 -29.96 -5.09
CA LYS A 4 -9.27 -29.37 -6.20
C LYS A 4 -8.70 -28.02 -6.62
N ARG A 5 -8.48 -27.83 -7.92
CA ARG A 5 -8.04 -26.55 -8.48
C ARG A 5 -9.25 -25.68 -8.79
N TYR A 6 -9.21 -24.41 -8.34
CA TYR A 6 -10.27 -23.43 -8.53
C TYR A 6 -9.89 -22.38 -9.59
N LEU A 7 -8.58 -22.12 -9.78
CA LEU A 7 -8.08 -21.00 -10.57
C LEU A 7 -7.23 -21.49 -11.75
N LYS A 8 -7.47 -20.89 -12.90
CA LYS A 8 -6.60 -21.03 -14.05
C LYS A 8 -5.41 -20.08 -13.93
N TRP A 9 -4.32 -20.32 -14.68
CA TRP A 9 -3.10 -19.52 -14.61
C TRP A 9 -3.35 -18.03 -14.84
N TYR A 10 -4.23 -17.67 -15.81
CA TYR A 10 -4.55 -16.28 -16.13
C TYR A 10 -5.34 -15.59 -14.99
N ASN A 11 -6.13 -16.32 -14.23
CA ASN A 11 -6.80 -15.77 -13.04
C ASN A 11 -5.77 -15.40 -11.96
N LYS A 12 -4.75 -16.24 -11.77
CA LYS A 12 -3.67 -16.01 -10.79
C LYS A 12 -2.83 -14.79 -11.17
N VAL A 13 -2.45 -14.69 -12.45
CA VAL A 13 -1.72 -13.53 -12.99
C VAL A 13 -2.58 -12.26 -12.91
N GLY A 14 -3.84 -12.35 -13.35
CA GLY A 14 -4.77 -11.22 -13.29
C GLY A 14 -5.01 -10.74 -11.85
N TYR A 15 -5.23 -11.65 -10.91
CA TYR A 15 -5.31 -11.29 -9.49
C TYR A 15 -4.01 -10.65 -9.00
N GLY A 16 -2.86 -11.29 -9.24
CA GLY A 16 -1.56 -10.77 -8.82
C GLY A 16 -1.24 -9.38 -9.34
N SER A 17 -1.73 -9.02 -10.54
CA SER A 17 -1.54 -7.68 -11.11
C SER A 17 -2.14 -6.55 -10.26
N GLY A 18 -3.04 -6.85 -9.32
CA GLY A 18 -3.56 -5.88 -8.36
C GLY A 18 -2.47 -5.24 -7.49
N ASP A 19 -1.38 -5.96 -7.25
CA ASP A 19 -0.23 -5.38 -6.55
C ASP A 19 0.52 -4.33 -7.39
N VAL A 20 0.38 -4.31 -8.71
CA VAL A 20 0.84 -3.18 -9.55
C VAL A 20 0.08 -1.93 -9.16
N ALA A 21 -1.25 -2.01 -9.09
CA ALA A 21 -2.08 -0.87 -8.71
C ALA A 21 -1.77 -0.38 -7.30
N GLY A 22 -1.68 -1.28 -6.32
CA GLY A 22 -1.33 -0.95 -4.94
C GLY A 22 0.06 -0.31 -4.82
N ASN A 23 1.06 -0.84 -5.53
CA ASN A 23 2.43 -0.33 -5.45
C ASN A 23 2.66 0.94 -6.27
N VAL A 24 1.90 1.21 -7.33
CA VAL A 24 1.90 2.51 -7.99
C VAL A 24 1.57 3.61 -6.99
N VAL A 25 0.55 3.44 -6.14
CA VAL A 25 0.22 4.39 -5.08
C VAL A 25 1.27 4.38 -3.97
N TYR A 26 1.56 3.21 -3.41
CA TYR A 26 2.41 3.08 -2.23
C TYR A 26 3.86 3.52 -2.49
N ALA A 27 4.49 3.03 -3.56
CA ALA A 27 5.87 3.38 -3.90
C ALA A 27 6.00 4.86 -4.29
N PHE A 28 5.01 5.41 -4.99
CA PHE A 28 4.99 6.82 -5.36
C PHE A 28 4.91 7.72 -4.13
N LEU A 29 3.98 7.44 -3.21
CA LEU A 29 3.85 8.19 -1.96
C LEU A 29 5.08 8.04 -1.07
N SER A 30 5.46 6.81 -0.74
CA SER A 30 6.53 6.57 0.24
C SER A 30 7.88 7.13 -0.19
N THR A 31 8.14 7.17 -1.50
CA THR A 31 9.41 7.65 -2.05
C THR A 31 9.40 9.16 -2.32
N PHE A 32 8.31 9.69 -2.86
CA PHE A 32 8.32 11.02 -3.48
C PHE A 32 7.47 12.08 -2.78
N VAL A 33 6.56 11.71 -1.88
CA VAL A 33 5.68 12.71 -1.23
C VAL A 33 6.48 13.73 -0.43
N MET A 34 7.49 13.29 0.32
CA MET A 34 8.33 14.21 1.08
C MET A 34 9.11 15.13 0.15
N LEU A 35 9.70 14.58 -0.92
CA LEU A 35 10.45 15.34 -1.93
C LEU A 35 9.57 16.41 -2.59
N TYR A 36 8.35 16.03 -3.00
CA TYR A 36 7.39 16.97 -3.59
C TYR A 36 7.03 18.10 -2.63
N LEU A 37 6.66 17.77 -1.39
CA LEU A 37 6.20 18.75 -0.41
C LEU A 37 7.30 19.72 0.02
N THR A 38 8.55 19.23 0.14
CA THR A 38 9.67 20.06 0.61
C THR A 38 10.32 20.84 -0.51
N ASN A 39 10.59 20.20 -1.65
CA ASN A 39 11.38 20.81 -2.72
C ASN A 39 10.52 21.56 -3.75
N THR A 40 9.27 21.14 -3.95
CA THR A 40 8.38 21.77 -4.94
C THR A 40 7.39 22.72 -4.29
N VAL A 41 6.72 22.31 -3.21
CA VAL A 41 5.73 23.18 -2.51
C VAL A 41 6.40 24.11 -1.50
N GLY A 42 7.58 23.76 -0.99
CA GLY A 42 8.35 24.57 -0.03
C GLY A 42 7.89 24.42 1.43
N LEU A 43 7.23 23.33 1.78
CA LEU A 43 6.77 23.05 3.15
C LEU A 43 7.91 22.58 4.06
N ASN A 44 7.81 22.89 5.35
CA ASN A 44 8.79 22.45 6.33
C ASN A 44 8.78 20.92 6.51
N PRO A 45 9.91 20.22 6.30
CA PRO A 45 9.97 18.75 6.37
C PRO A 45 9.63 18.18 7.74
N GLY A 46 9.93 18.90 8.83
CA GLY A 46 9.59 18.47 10.19
C GLY A 46 8.08 18.45 10.42
N ILE A 47 7.37 19.48 9.97
CA ILE A 47 5.89 19.54 10.08
C ILE A 47 5.27 18.46 9.20
N VAL A 48 5.73 18.32 7.96
CA VAL A 48 5.24 17.28 7.03
C VAL A 48 5.46 15.88 7.62
N GLY A 49 6.64 15.60 8.15
CA GLY A 49 6.93 14.32 8.81
C GLY A 49 6.01 14.03 9.99
N THR A 50 5.72 15.05 10.81
CA THR A 50 4.76 14.91 11.92
C THR A 50 3.35 14.62 11.43
N LEU A 51 2.88 15.31 10.39
CA LEU A 51 1.56 15.06 9.81
C LEU A 51 1.43 13.64 9.24
N ILE A 52 2.48 13.15 8.55
CA ILE A 52 2.55 11.77 8.07
C ILE A 52 2.49 10.79 9.24
N ALA A 53 3.26 11.02 10.31
CA ALA A 53 3.27 10.17 11.48
C ALA A 53 1.91 10.12 12.18
N VAL A 54 1.26 11.26 12.35
CA VAL A 54 -0.10 11.35 12.92
C VAL A 54 -1.10 10.60 12.04
N SER A 55 -1.03 10.75 10.71
CA SER A 55 -1.90 10.01 9.78
C SER A 55 -1.75 8.50 9.94
N LYS A 56 -0.53 8.01 10.18
CA LYS A 56 -0.27 6.57 10.38
C LYS A 56 -0.91 5.99 11.65
N LEU A 57 -1.20 6.80 12.66
CA LEU A 57 -1.93 6.33 13.84
C LEU A 57 -3.38 5.97 13.52
N PHE A 58 -3.97 6.57 12.51
CA PHE A 58 -5.32 6.23 12.08
C PHE A 58 -5.38 4.90 11.32
N ASP A 59 -4.31 4.49 10.64
CA ASP A 59 -4.26 3.25 9.84
C ASP A 59 -4.67 2.03 10.69
N GLY A 60 -4.12 1.87 11.90
CA GLY A 60 -4.42 0.74 12.78
C GLY A 60 -5.89 0.65 13.23
N VAL A 61 -6.55 1.78 13.39
CA VAL A 61 -7.99 1.83 13.75
C VAL A 61 -8.86 1.51 12.54
N THR A 62 -8.52 2.10 11.40
CA THR A 62 -9.28 1.92 10.16
C THR A 62 -9.13 0.52 9.58
N ASP A 63 -8.00 -0.16 9.79
CA ASP A 63 -7.79 -1.56 9.39
C ASP A 63 -8.84 -2.48 10.03
N ILE A 64 -9.06 -2.36 11.33
CA ILE A 64 -10.06 -3.17 12.06
C ILE A 64 -11.48 -2.83 11.58
N PHE A 65 -11.75 -1.54 11.38
CA PHE A 65 -13.06 -1.06 10.93
C PHE A 65 -13.41 -1.60 9.53
N PHE A 66 -12.51 -1.42 8.55
CA PHE A 66 -12.75 -1.91 7.19
C PHE A 66 -12.76 -3.42 7.09
N GLY A 67 -11.90 -4.14 7.84
CA GLY A 67 -11.96 -5.60 7.93
C GLY A 67 -13.35 -6.08 8.34
N SER A 68 -13.91 -5.52 9.41
CA SER A 68 -15.26 -5.86 9.87
C SER A 68 -16.36 -5.48 8.87
N MET A 69 -16.23 -4.37 8.14
CA MET A 69 -17.20 -3.96 7.13
C MET A 69 -17.19 -4.88 5.91
N ILE A 70 -16.00 -5.29 5.46
CA ILE A 70 -15.85 -6.22 4.32
C ILE A 70 -16.49 -7.57 4.66
N ASP A 71 -16.26 -8.11 5.85
CA ASP A 71 -16.84 -9.37 6.28
C ASP A 71 -18.38 -9.36 6.31
N LYS A 72 -18.97 -8.21 6.67
CA LYS A 72 -20.43 -8.03 6.71
C LYS A 72 -21.04 -7.70 5.35
N THR A 73 -20.24 -7.42 4.35
CA THR A 73 -20.70 -7.02 3.02
C THR A 73 -21.30 -8.21 2.27
N LYS A 74 -22.52 -8.03 1.76
CA LYS A 74 -23.24 -9.04 0.95
C LYS A 74 -23.71 -8.36 -0.33
N THR A 75 -23.00 -8.58 -1.44
CA THR A 75 -23.38 -8.03 -2.74
C THR A 75 -23.38 -9.10 -3.82
N LYS A 76 -24.02 -8.81 -4.95
CA LYS A 76 -24.00 -9.68 -6.14
C LYS A 76 -22.59 -9.89 -6.71
N MET A 77 -21.66 -8.99 -6.40
CA MET A 77 -20.25 -9.07 -6.87
C MET A 77 -19.37 -9.85 -5.89
N GLY A 78 -19.85 -10.15 -4.69
CA GLY A 78 -19.10 -10.76 -3.60
C GLY A 78 -18.95 -9.84 -2.41
N LYS A 79 -18.05 -10.21 -1.47
CA LYS A 79 -17.76 -9.45 -0.25
C LYS A 79 -16.65 -8.42 -0.46
N ALA A 80 -15.55 -8.82 -1.09
CA ALA A 80 -14.33 -8.02 -1.21
C ALA A 80 -14.28 -7.16 -2.48
N LYS A 81 -14.77 -7.65 -3.61
CA LYS A 81 -14.69 -6.96 -4.90
C LYS A 81 -15.26 -5.54 -4.94
N PRO A 82 -16.44 -5.26 -4.33
CA PRO A 82 -16.97 -3.89 -4.32
C PRO A 82 -16.01 -2.91 -3.65
N TRP A 83 -15.40 -3.33 -2.54
CA TRP A 83 -14.43 -2.52 -1.80
C TRP A 83 -13.15 -2.26 -2.59
N MET A 84 -12.69 -3.26 -3.38
CA MET A 84 -11.58 -3.05 -4.30
C MET A 84 -11.91 -2.01 -5.36
N LEU A 85 -13.06 -2.13 -6.01
CA LEU A 85 -13.42 -1.26 -7.13
C LEU A 85 -13.70 0.18 -6.65
N TYR A 86 -14.60 0.35 -5.69
CA TYR A 86 -14.97 1.68 -5.19
C TYR A 86 -13.87 2.31 -4.33
N GLY A 87 -13.17 1.52 -3.53
CA GLY A 87 -12.03 1.98 -2.74
C GLY A 87 -10.93 2.55 -3.62
N TYR A 88 -10.63 1.92 -4.76
CA TYR A 88 -9.58 2.42 -5.64
C TYR A 88 -9.96 3.71 -6.39
N ILE A 89 -11.24 3.95 -6.65
CA ILE A 89 -11.69 5.25 -7.17
C ILE A 89 -11.33 6.36 -6.18
N GLY A 90 -11.60 6.13 -4.89
CA GLY A 90 -11.20 7.05 -3.83
C GLY A 90 -9.68 7.22 -3.73
N CYS A 91 -8.90 6.12 -3.87
CA CYS A 91 -7.44 6.18 -3.94
C CYS A 91 -6.97 7.07 -5.10
N ALA A 92 -7.54 6.91 -6.28
CA ALA A 92 -7.16 7.68 -7.46
C ALA A 92 -7.41 9.19 -7.27
N VAL A 93 -8.59 9.55 -6.78
CA VAL A 93 -8.96 10.96 -6.53
C VAL A 93 -8.08 11.58 -5.45
N THR A 94 -7.88 10.88 -4.34
CA THR A 94 -7.07 11.40 -3.22
C THR A 94 -5.58 11.42 -3.53
N LEU A 95 -5.06 10.46 -4.34
CA LEU A 95 -3.69 10.50 -4.85
C LEU A 95 -3.44 11.77 -5.65
N ILE A 96 -4.35 12.11 -6.56
CA ILE A 96 -4.27 13.37 -7.32
C ILE A 96 -4.32 14.55 -6.34
N GLY A 97 -5.20 14.51 -5.33
CA GLY A 97 -5.32 15.56 -4.32
C GLY A 97 -4.03 15.81 -3.55
N VAL A 98 -3.28 14.77 -3.21
CA VAL A 98 -1.97 14.89 -2.50
C VAL A 98 -0.95 15.65 -3.34
N PHE A 99 -0.90 15.42 -4.66
CA PHE A 99 0.05 16.05 -5.57
C PHE A 99 -0.51 17.28 -6.33
N ALA A 100 -1.71 17.72 -5.98
CA ALA A 100 -2.37 18.87 -6.57
C ALA A 100 -2.69 19.95 -5.53
N ILE A 101 -1.74 20.23 -4.64
CA ILE A 101 -1.90 21.31 -3.65
C ILE A 101 -1.94 22.65 -4.39
N PRO A 102 -2.99 23.50 -4.18
CA PRO A 102 -3.05 24.78 -4.84
C PRO A 102 -1.98 25.74 -4.32
N GLU A 103 -1.22 26.34 -5.23
CA GLU A 103 -0.15 27.30 -4.91
C GLU A 103 -0.69 28.61 -4.33
N SER A 104 -1.95 28.94 -4.63
CA SER A 104 -2.63 30.16 -4.14
C SER A 104 -2.97 30.10 -2.65
N LEU A 105 -2.91 28.92 -2.02
CA LEU A 105 -3.23 28.77 -0.60
C LEU A 105 -2.06 29.23 0.27
N GLY A 106 -2.38 29.89 1.38
CA GLY A 106 -1.39 30.16 2.42
C GLY A 106 -0.83 28.87 3.02
N GLN A 107 0.39 28.92 3.55
CA GLN A 107 1.15 27.76 4.01
C GLN A 107 0.37 26.85 4.99
N THR A 108 -0.36 27.44 5.94
CA THR A 108 -1.20 26.67 6.89
C THR A 108 -2.30 25.90 6.19
N ALA A 109 -2.94 26.49 5.17
CA ALA A 109 -3.97 25.80 4.39
C ALA A 109 -3.40 24.70 3.51
N GLN A 110 -2.16 24.84 3.02
CA GLN A 110 -1.44 23.78 2.29
C GLN A 110 -1.13 22.57 3.18
N TYR A 111 -0.72 22.80 4.44
CA TYR A 111 -0.55 21.70 5.43
C TYR A 111 -1.88 21.00 5.71
N ALA A 112 -2.96 21.74 5.91
CA ALA A 112 -4.29 21.17 6.16
C ALA A 112 -4.78 20.36 4.94
N TRP A 113 -4.63 20.91 3.73
CA TRP A 113 -4.96 20.22 2.48
C TRP A 113 -4.21 18.90 2.35
N PHE A 114 -2.88 18.94 2.53
CA PHE A 114 -2.04 17.76 2.48
C PHE A 114 -2.50 16.72 3.51
N PHE A 115 -2.68 17.12 4.76
CA PHE A 115 -3.06 16.21 5.84
C PHE A 115 -4.39 15.51 5.56
N ILE A 116 -5.40 16.25 5.09
CA ILE A 116 -6.70 15.68 4.75
C ILE A 116 -6.59 14.75 3.57
N ALA A 117 -5.98 15.17 2.47
CA ALA A 117 -5.84 14.34 1.26
C ALA A 117 -5.01 13.07 1.54
N TYR A 118 -3.91 13.18 2.28
CA TYR A 118 -3.03 12.08 2.63
C TYR A 118 -3.70 11.09 3.60
N SER A 119 -4.42 11.58 4.61
CA SER A 119 -5.14 10.74 5.56
C SER A 119 -6.30 10.01 4.91
N LEU A 120 -7.07 10.67 4.05
CA LEU A 120 -8.13 10.02 3.26
C LEU A 120 -7.56 8.96 2.33
N LEU A 121 -6.44 9.25 1.69
CA LEU A 121 -5.78 8.29 0.81
C LEU A 121 -5.35 7.03 1.57
N ASN A 122 -4.55 7.18 2.62
CA ASN A 122 -3.96 6.05 3.34
C ASN A 122 -4.96 5.37 4.27
N ALA A 123 -5.53 6.11 5.23
CA ALA A 123 -6.34 5.54 6.29
C ALA A 123 -7.75 5.12 5.85
N VAL A 124 -8.26 5.60 4.71
CA VAL A 124 -9.60 5.26 4.24
C VAL A 124 -9.54 4.41 2.98
N PHE A 125 -9.18 5.02 1.86
CA PHE A 125 -9.36 4.38 0.55
C PHE A 125 -8.32 3.30 0.26
N TYR A 126 -7.05 3.55 0.55
CA TYR A 126 -5.99 2.56 0.35
C TYR A 126 -6.15 1.37 1.31
N THR A 127 -6.45 1.63 2.59
CA THR A 127 -6.73 0.60 3.60
C THR A 127 -7.92 -0.25 3.17
N ALA A 128 -9.06 0.35 2.79
CA ALA A 128 -10.24 -0.39 2.35
C ALA A 128 -9.94 -1.28 1.13
N ASN A 129 -9.22 -0.74 0.13
CA ASN A 129 -8.83 -1.49 -1.07
C ASN A 129 -7.87 -2.63 -0.73
N ASN A 130 -6.83 -2.36 0.07
CA ASN A 130 -5.76 -3.33 0.37
C ASN A 130 -6.26 -4.50 1.24
N ILE A 131 -7.12 -4.22 2.24
CA ILE A 131 -7.75 -5.26 3.06
C ILE A 131 -8.67 -6.13 2.21
N ALA A 132 -9.51 -5.52 1.36
CA ALA A 132 -10.37 -6.25 0.45
C ALA A 132 -9.59 -7.12 -0.53
N TYR A 133 -8.51 -6.59 -1.10
CA TYR A 133 -7.62 -7.33 -1.99
C TYR A 133 -6.96 -8.52 -1.29
N SER A 134 -6.53 -8.35 -0.06
CA SER A 134 -5.93 -9.44 0.74
C SER A 134 -6.96 -10.49 1.14
N ALA A 135 -8.17 -10.07 1.56
CA ALA A 135 -9.27 -10.96 1.88
C ALA A 135 -9.72 -11.80 0.67
N LEU A 136 -9.67 -11.20 -0.53
CA LEU A 136 -10.05 -11.88 -1.77
C LEU A 136 -9.24 -13.17 -2.01
N THR A 137 -7.98 -13.25 -1.57
CA THR A 137 -7.16 -14.48 -1.66
C THR A 137 -7.85 -15.68 -1.02
N ALA A 138 -8.47 -15.48 0.14
CA ALA A 138 -9.18 -16.55 0.85
C ALA A 138 -10.55 -16.86 0.23
N LEU A 139 -11.17 -15.87 -0.42
CA LEU A 139 -12.52 -15.98 -0.98
C LEU A 139 -12.55 -16.62 -2.38
N ILE A 140 -11.43 -16.71 -3.10
CA ILE A 140 -11.39 -17.22 -4.47
C ILE A 140 -10.86 -18.65 -4.59
N THR A 141 -10.19 -19.19 -3.56
CA THR A 141 -9.70 -20.57 -3.55
C THR A 141 -9.54 -21.13 -2.14
N LYS A 142 -9.84 -22.41 -1.96
CA LYS A 142 -9.51 -23.20 -0.78
C LYS A 142 -8.15 -23.91 -0.90
N ASN A 143 -7.60 -24.02 -2.12
CA ASN A 143 -6.38 -24.75 -2.39
C ASN A 143 -5.15 -24.00 -1.89
N SER A 144 -4.41 -24.59 -0.95
CA SER A 144 -3.22 -23.98 -0.34
C SER A 144 -2.12 -23.70 -1.34
N LYS A 145 -1.91 -24.58 -2.33
CA LYS A 145 -0.90 -24.38 -3.38
C LYS A 145 -1.24 -23.18 -4.26
N GLU A 146 -2.52 -23.01 -4.63
CA GLU A 146 -2.96 -21.87 -5.41
C GLU A 146 -2.78 -20.53 -4.65
N ARG A 147 -2.99 -20.53 -3.33
CA ARG A 147 -2.73 -19.35 -2.48
C ARG A 147 -1.25 -18.98 -2.48
N VAL A 148 -0.35 -19.97 -2.40
CA VAL A 148 1.10 -19.73 -2.47
C VAL A 148 1.50 -19.22 -3.85
N GLU A 149 0.98 -19.81 -4.94
CA GLU A 149 1.24 -19.34 -6.30
C GLU A 149 0.78 -17.90 -6.50
N MET A 150 -0.43 -17.54 -6.03
CA MET A 150 -0.92 -16.17 -6.07
C MET A 150 -0.02 -15.22 -5.29
N GLY A 151 0.42 -15.61 -4.10
CA GLY A 151 1.38 -14.85 -3.31
C GLY A 151 2.69 -14.58 -4.06
N SER A 152 3.18 -15.57 -4.82
CA SER A 152 4.38 -15.41 -5.65
C SER A 152 4.16 -14.40 -6.79
N TYR A 153 3.04 -14.46 -7.50
CA TYR A 153 2.71 -13.46 -8.53
C TYR A 153 2.56 -12.06 -7.93
N ARG A 154 1.87 -11.95 -6.79
CA ARG A 154 1.74 -10.68 -6.05
C ARG A 154 3.10 -10.07 -5.74
N PHE A 155 4.03 -10.88 -5.19
CA PHE A 155 5.36 -10.41 -4.83
C PHE A 155 6.16 -9.93 -6.06
N ILE A 156 6.12 -10.69 -7.17
CA ILE A 156 6.80 -10.32 -8.42
C ILE A 156 6.27 -8.97 -8.93
N PHE A 157 4.97 -8.81 -9.00
CA PHE A 157 4.36 -7.56 -9.47
C PHE A 157 4.63 -6.39 -8.52
N ALA A 158 4.52 -6.59 -7.20
CA ALA A 158 4.80 -5.57 -6.20
C ALA A 158 6.25 -5.06 -6.31
N PHE A 159 7.21 -5.99 -6.33
CA PHE A 159 8.62 -5.66 -6.38
C PHE A 159 9.01 -4.98 -7.69
N SER A 160 8.58 -5.53 -8.84
CA SER A 160 8.86 -4.97 -10.16
C SER A 160 8.28 -3.57 -10.31
N THR A 161 7.04 -3.36 -9.85
CA THR A 161 6.40 -2.04 -9.90
C THR A 161 7.11 -1.03 -9.00
N SER A 162 7.48 -1.44 -7.79
CA SER A 162 8.18 -0.55 -6.86
C SER A 162 9.52 -0.08 -7.44
N LEU A 163 10.29 -0.99 -8.05
CA LEU A 163 11.54 -0.63 -8.73
C LEU A 163 11.30 0.30 -9.91
N LEU A 164 10.30 0.02 -10.72
CA LEU A 164 9.98 0.84 -11.89
C LEU A 164 9.58 2.25 -11.47
N ILE A 165 8.64 2.40 -10.53
CA ILE A 165 8.20 3.70 -10.03
C ILE A 165 9.37 4.50 -9.47
N GLN A 166 10.24 3.89 -8.66
CA GLN A 166 11.39 4.59 -8.08
C GLN A 166 12.42 5.02 -9.13
N SER A 167 12.57 4.26 -10.21
CA SER A 167 13.56 4.54 -11.27
C SER A 167 13.10 5.59 -12.26
N VAL A 168 11.80 5.62 -12.62
CA VAL A 168 11.33 6.44 -13.73
C VAL A 168 10.65 7.74 -13.31
N THR A 169 10.13 7.84 -12.09
CA THR A 169 9.23 8.94 -11.70
C THR A 169 9.87 10.32 -11.83
N ILE A 170 11.10 10.52 -11.36
CA ILE A 170 11.75 11.85 -11.44
C ILE A 170 11.90 12.29 -12.88
N LYS A 171 12.42 11.41 -13.72
CA LYS A 171 12.58 11.72 -15.16
C LYS A 171 11.23 11.96 -15.83
N PHE A 172 10.20 11.24 -15.41
CA PHE A 172 8.86 11.41 -15.94
C PHE A 172 8.25 12.76 -15.52
N VAL A 173 8.46 13.21 -14.28
CA VAL A 173 8.07 14.53 -13.80
C VAL A 173 8.78 15.63 -14.61
N GLU A 174 10.07 15.49 -14.88
CA GLU A 174 10.84 16.44 -15.70
C GLU A 174 10.29 16.54 -17.13
N ILE A 175 10.02 15.40 -17.78
CA ILE A 175 9.43 15.36 -19.13
C ILE A 175 8.04 16.01 -19.17
N MET A 176 7.26 15.90 -18.10
CA MET A 176 5.92 16.49 -17.99
C MET A 176 5.94 17.98 -17.60
N GLY A 177 7.10 18.65 -17.67
CA GLY A 177 7.25 20.09 -17.45
C GLY A 177 7.81 20.45 -16.08
N GLY A 178 8.13 19.49 -15.24
CA GLY A 178 8.71 19.73 -13.90
C GLY A 178 7.78 20.46 -12.94
N GLY A 179 8.32 20.88 -11.79
CA GLY A 179 7.59 21.66 -10.78
C GLY A 179 6.27 21.02 -10.34
N ALA A 180 5.36 21.78 -9.76
CA ALA A 180 4.07 21.29 -9.26
C ALA A 180 3.17 20.72 -10.39
N ALA A 181 3.25 21.31 -11.59
CA ALA A 181 2.48 20.82 -12.75
C ALA A 181 2.92 19.43 -13.20
N GLY A 182 4.23 19.16 -13.28
CA GLY A 182 4.78 17.86 -13.62
C GLY A 182 4.37 16.77 -12.62
N TRP A 183 4.46 17.07 -11.31
CA TRP A 183 4.03 16.15 -10.26
C TRP A 183 2.53 15.82 -10.36
N ARG A 184 1.69 16.81 -10.62
CA ARG A 184 0.25 16.65 -10.79
C ARG A 184 -0.09 15.76 -11.98
N ILE A 185 0.54 15.99 -13.13
CA ILE A 185 0.31 15.19 -14.34
C ILE A 185 0.73 13.72 -14.11
N VAL A 186 1.89 13.49 -13.50
CA VAL A 186 2.35 12.13 -13.19
C VAL A 186 1.42 11.44 -12.20
N ALA A 187 0.92 12.15 -11.18
CA ALA A 187 -0.07 11.60 -10.23
C ALA A 187 -1.37 11.21 -10.94
N ILE A 188 -1.86 12.01 -11.89
CA ILE A 188 -3.05 11.69 -12.69
C ILE A 188 -2.81 10.44 -13.55
N ILE A 189 -1.67 10.34 -14.22
CA ILE A 189 -1.33 9.17 -15.06
C ILE A 189 -1.25 7.91 -14.19
N TYR A 190 -0.57 7.97 -13.04
CA TYR A 190 -0.46 6.85 -12.12
C TYR A 190 -1.81 6.45 -11.51
N ALA A 191 -2.67 7.42 -11.20
CA ALA A 191 -4.03 7.17 -10.73
C ALA A 191 -4.86 6.41 -11.77
N ILE A 192 -4.79 6.82 -13.05
CA ILE A 192 -5.51 6.17 -14.15
C ILE A 192 -4.97 4.76 -14.40
N ILE A 193 -3.65 4.59 -14.49
CA ILE A 193 -3.02 3.27 -14.68
C ILE A 193 -3.43 2.33 -13.56
N GLY A 194 -3.32 2.79 -12.32
CA GLY A 194 -3.69 2.00 -11.16
C GLY A 194 -5.18 1.63 -11.15
N LEU A 195 -6.07 2.56 -11.50
CA LEU A 195 -7.51 2.30 -11.58
C LEU A 195 -7.84 1.22 -12.62
N ILE A 196 -7.22 1.28 -13.79
CA ILE A 196 -7.41 0.29 -14.86
C ILE A 196 -6.92 -1.08 -14.36
N ILE A 197 -5.70 -1.17 -13.82
CA ILE A 197 -5.10 -2.44 -13.40
C ILE A 197 -5.86 -3.02 -12.20
N ASN A 198 -6.25 -2.20 -11.21
CA ASN A 198 -7.05 -2.67 -10.09
C ASN A 198 -8.40 -3.23 -10.55
N THR A 199 -9.03 -2.58 -11.51
CA THR A 199 -10.30 -3.05 -12.11
C THR A 199 -10.11 -4.38 -12.82
N VAL A 200 -9.06 -4.52 -13.63
CA VAL A 200 -8.72 -5.78 -14.30
C VAL A 200 -8.46 -6.88 -13.28
N SER A 201 -7.71 -6.59 -12.22
CA SER A 201 -7.43 -7.54 -11.14
C SER A 201 -8.71 -8.02 -10.45
N ALA A 202 -9.58 -7.11 -10.05
CA ALA A 202 -10.83 -7.45 -9.38
C ALA A 202 -11.78 -8.27 -10.27
N LEU A 203 -11.81 -8.01 -11.58
CA LEU A 203 -12.65 -8.71 -12.53
C LEU A 203 -12.06 -10.03 -13.03
N SER A 204 -10.76 -10.24 -12.90
CA SER A 204 -10.05 -11.46 -13.37
C SER A 204 -10.42 -12.72 -12.57
N VAL A 205 -10.96 -12.57 -11.38
CA VAL A 205 -11.32 -13.67 -10.47
C VAL A 205 -12.78 -13.58 -10.04
N LYS A 206 -13.34 -14.68 -9.55
CA LYS A 206 -14.69 -14.74 -9.01
C LYS A 206 -14.65 -15.30 -7.59
N GLU A 207 -15.33 -14.66 -6.66
CA GLU A 207 -15.47 -15.17 -5.30
C GLU A 207 -16.29 -16.47 -5.32
N LEU A 208 -15.91 -17.43 -4.49
CA LEU A 208 -16.61 -18.69 -4.31
C LEU A 208 -17.94 -18.46 -3.57
N PRO A 209 -18.98 -19.24 -3.88
CA PRO A 209 -20.24 -19.20 -3.11
C PRO A 209 -20.00 -19.47 -1.63
N GLU A 210 -20.78 -18.84 -0.76
CA GLU A 210 -20.67 -19.03 0.70
C GLU A 210 -20.83 -20.51 1.10
N GLU A 211 -21.67 -21.27 0.39
CA GLU A 211 -21.88 -22.70 0.60
C GLU A 211 -20.55 -23.47 0.47
N VAL A 212 -19.79 -23.19 -0.58
CA VAL A 212 -18.49 -23.82 -0.82
C VAL A 212 -17.45 -23.38 0.21
N LEU A 213 -17.47 -22.11 0.63
CA LEU A 213 -16.55 -21.61 1.65
C LEU A 213 -16.81 -22.23 3.02
N ASN A 214 -18.06 -22.51 3.33
CA ASN A 214 -18.50 -23.02 4.63
C ASN A 214 -18.60 -24.56 4.71
N GLU A 215 -18.36 -25.31 3.62
CA GLU A 215 -18.42 -26.78 3.63
C GLU A 215 -17.50 -27.41 4.70
N ASP A 216 -16.37 -26.80 5.03
CA ASP A 216 -15.48 -27.27 6.09
C ASP A 216 -15.80 -26.66 7.46
N ALA A 217 -16.60 -25.58 7.50
CA ALA A 217 -16.99 -24.90 8.74
C ALA A 217 -18.18 -25.57 9.44
N SER A 218 -18.87 -26.49 8.78
CA SER A 218 -20.00 -27.24 9.37
C SER A 218 -19.61 -28.17 10.52
N SER A 219 -18.31 -28.35 10.77
CA SER A 219 -17.75 -29.05 11.93
C SER A 219 -17.15 -28.12 13.00
N ALA A 220 -17.03 -26.83 12.73
CA ALA A 220 -16.63 -25.84 13.72
C ALA A 220 -17.89 -25.09 14.18
N VAL A 221 -18.27 -25.29 15.41
CA VAL A 221 -19.34 -24.58 16.11
C VAL A 221 -19.20 -23.08 15.81
N ASP A 222 -20.29 -22.43 15.43
CA ASP A 222 -20.41 -20.97 15.24
C ASP A 222 -20.19 -20.24 16.59
N GLU A 223 -19.00 -20.37 17.17
CA GLU A 223 -18.60 -19.59 18.33
C GLU A 223 -18.30 -18.17 17.84
N LYS A 224 -19.24 -17.29 18.07
CA LYS A 224 -19.05 -15.84 17.87
C LYS A 224 -18.03 -15.32 18.89
N TYR A 225 -16.75 -15.46 18.57
CA TYR A 225 -15.71 -14.88 19.41
C TYR A 225 -15.83 -13.36 19.43
N SER A 226 -15.80 -12.78 20.63
CA SER A 226 -15.56 -11.36 20.81
C SER A 226 -14.19 -11.00 20.23
N LEU A 227 -14.01 -9.77 19.72
CA LEU A 227 -12.72 -9.30 19.21
C LEU A 227 -11.59 -9.50 20.23
N ILE A 228 -11.90 -9.36 21.53
CA ILE A 228 -10.94 -9.57 22.62
C ILE A 228 -10.55 -11.04 22.76
N GLU A 229 -11.53 -11.96 22.64
CA GLU A 229 -11.27 -13.41 22.69
C GLU A 229 -10.49 -13.88 21.48
N ALA A 230 -10.80 -13.38 20.28
CA ALA A 230 -10.05 -13.67 19.08
C ALA A 230 -8.60 -13.17 19.18
N ALA A 231 -8.38 -11.96 19.72
CA ALA A 231 -7.05 -11.44 19.99
C ALA A 231 -6.30 -12.31 21.02
N LYS A 232 -6.95 -12.73 22.11
CA LYS A 232 -6.35 -13.60 23.11
C LYS A 232 -5.93 -14.95 22.53
N LEU A 233 -6.73 -15.56 21.66
CA LEU A 233 -6.40 -16.79 20.95
C LEU A 233 -5.19 -16.61 20.02
N LEU A 234 -5.13 -15.51 19.26
CA LEU A 234 -3.99 -15.20 18.40
C LEU A 234 -2.69 -15.04 19.22
N PHE A 235 -2.73 -14.27 20.31
CA PHE A 235 -1.56 -14.08 21.19
C PHE A 235 -1.22 -15.33 22.02
N SER A 236 -2.11 -16.30 22.15
CA SER A 236 -1.83 -17.61 22.76
C SER A 236 -1.08 -18.55 21.80
N ASN A 237 -1.14 -18.29 20.49
CA ASN A 237 -0.47 -19.11 19.48
C ASN A 237 1.00 -18.72 19.34
N ARG A 238 1.91 -19.58 19.83
CA ARG A 238 3.35 -19.35 19.78
C ARG A 238 3.89 -19.12 18.36
N PHE A 239 3.34 -19.77 17.34
CA PHE A 239 3.78 -19.61 15.96
C PHE A 239 3.38 -18.23 15.43
N TYR A 240 2.20 -17.75 15.78
CA TYR A 240 1.77 -16.40 15.45
C TYR A 240 2.69 -15.34 16.07
N ILE A 241 3.03 -15.49 17.35
CA ILE A 241 3.97 -14.59 18.04
C ILE A 241 5.35 -14.62 17.37
N MET A 242 5.86 -15.80 17.00
CA MET A 242 7.15 -15.91 16.29
C MET A 242 7.13 -15.14 14.97
N ILE A 243 6.07 -15.26 14.19
CA ILE A 243 5.92 -14.53 12.91
C ILE A 243 5.88 -13.03 13.18
N CYS A 244 5.11 -12.57 14.17
CA CYS A 244 5.02 -11.16 14.53
C CYS A 244 6.38 -10.59 14.96
N VAL A 245 7.11 -11.31 15.83
CA VAL A 245 8.45 -10.90 16.29
C VAL A 245 9.42 -10.84 15.11
N THR A 246 9.42 -11.85 14.24
CA THR A 246 10.27 -11.87 13.05
C THR A 246 9.98 -10.69 12.13
N TYR A 247 8.70 -10.38 11.92
CA TYR A 247 8.29 -9.23 11.10
C TYR A 247 8.75 -7.90 11.71
N ILE A 248 8.57 -7.71 13.01
CA ILE A 248 9.03 -6.51 13.73
C ILE A 248 10.55 -6.35 13.58
N LEU A 249 11.32 -7.41 13.82
CA LEU A 249 12.78 -7.38 13.69
C LEU A 249 13.21 -7.06 12.26
N GLN A 250 12.53 -7.60 11.26
CA GLN A 250 12.79 -7.30 9.85
C GLN A 250 12.51 -5.83 9.52
N GLN A 251 11.45 -5.24 10.07
CA GLN A 251 11.13 -3.83 9.86
C GLN A 251 12.17 -2.91 10.53
N ILE A 252 12.61 -3.25 11.75
CA ILE A 252 13.68 -2.52 12.45
C ILE A 252 14.97 -2.60 11.64
N TYR A 253 15.36 -3.79 11.18
CA TYR A 253 16.55 -3.97 10.33
C TYR A 253 16.48 -3.14 9.05
N SER A 254 15.35 -3.16 8.36
CA SER A 254 15.14 -2.37 7.13
C SER A 254 15.22 -0.87 7.39
N ALA A 255 14.68 -0.40 8.51
CA ALA A 255 14.78 0.99 8.92
C ALA A 255 16.23 1.40 9.22
N MET A 256 16.99 0.57 9.93
CA MET A 256 18.42 0.81 10.23
C MET A 256 19.26 0.90 8.96
N LEU A 257 19.07 -0.02 8.00
CA LEU A 257 19.75 0.03 6.70
C LEU A 257 19.45 1.32 5.92
N SER A 258 18.23 1.83 6.02
CA SER A 258 17.83 3.07 5.37
C SER A 258 18.52 4.29 5.96
N ILE A 259 18.78 4.30 7.26
CA ILE A 259 19.49 5.36 7.98
C ILE A 259 20.99 5.32 7.61
N ASP A 260 21.59 4.14 7.62
CA ASP A 260 23.02 3.96 7.33
C ASP A 260 23.37 4.39 5.88
N ARG A 261 22.55 4.04 4.91
CA ARG A 261 22.70 4.50 3.52
C ARG A 261 22.62 6.02 3.37
N LYS A 262 21.82 6.71 4.18
CA LYS A 262 21.74 8.18 4.19
C LYS A 262 23.00 8.80 4.80
N SER A 263 23.52 8.25 5.89
CA SER A 263 24.74 8.73 6.56
C SER A 263 25.97 8.53 5.67
N THR A 264 26.08 7.39 5.00
CA THR A 264 27.19 7.10 4.07
C THR A 264 27.20 8.03 2.85
N ARG A 265 26.01 8.37 2.30
CA ARG A 265 25.91 9.35 1.19
C ARG A 265 26.26 10.77 1.63
N LEU A 266 25.90 11.18 2.83
CA LEU A 266 26.26 12.50 3.37
C LEU A 266 27.77 12.62 3.60
N ASN A 267 28.43 11.56 4.10
CA ASN A 267 29.88 11.54 4.26
C ASN A 267 30.66 11.52 2.92
N SER A 268 30.11 10.89 1.89
CA SER A 268 30.76 10.86 0.56
C SER A 268 30.56 12.15 -0.23
N SER A 269 29.65 13.04 0.16
CA SER A 269 29.41 14.33 -0.47
C SER A 269 30.21 15.49 0.13
N HIS A 270 30.96 15.27 1.23
CA HIS A 270 31.95 16.20 1.72
C HIS A 270 33.28 15.96 1.01
N PRO A 271 33.75 16.88 0.13
CA PRO A 271 35.11 16.78 -0.42
C PRO A 271 36.09 16.96 0.75
N SER A 272 36.91 15.96 0.98
CA SER A 272 38.08 16.10 1.85
C SER A 272 38.98 17.19 1.30
N SER A 273 38.87 18.39 1.84
CA SER A 273 39.87 19.42 1.64
C SER A 273 41.16 18.97 2.34
N SER A 274 41.96 18.12 1.68
CA SER A 274 43.32 17.88 2.05
C SER A 274 44.12 19.17 1.78
N ARG A 275 44.25 20.00 2.81
CA ARG A 275 45.30 21.03 2.81
C ARG A 275 46.64 20.30 2.88
N MET A 276 47.34 20.29 1.77
CA MET A 276 48.81 20.06 1.81
C MET A 276 49.46 21.23 2.55
N PRO A 277 50.34 21.00 3.50
CA PRO A 277 51.19 22.06 4.03
C PRO A 277 52.20 22.43 2.94
N SER A 278 52.22 23.72 2.56
CA SER A 278 53.31 24.25 1.75
C SER A 278 54.54 24.32 2.63
N SER A 279 55.54 23.51 2.31
CA SER A 279 56.89 23.64 2.77
C SER A 279 57.63 24.57 1.83
N ALA A 280 58.16 25.68 2.35
CA ALA A 280 59.39 26.31 1.88
C ALA A 280 60.01 27.06 3.01
#